data_2fdaef701568fc9123ff72f0d9cbfb1f
#
_entry.id   2fdaef701568fc9123ff72f0d9cbfb1f
#
_cell.length_a   1.000
_cell.length_b   1.000
_cell.length_c   1.000
_cell.angle_alpha   90.00
_cell.angle_beta   90.00
_cell.angle_gamma   90.00
#
_symmetry.space_group_name_H-M   'P 1'
#
loop_
_entity.id
_entity.type
_entity.pdbx_description
1 polymer ?
#
loop_
_entity_poly.entity_id
_entity_poly.type
_entity_poly.pdbx_seq_one_letter_code
_entity_poly.pdbx_strand_id
1 'polypeptide(L)'
;MNLMIVEDEAAIREGVSEFLRSQGYFVWEAADGQEALDLFGEVSVDLVLLDIMMPKKNGFEVLAEIRKTSTVPVLMLTAVADEEAQIKTFDLLVDGYIQKPFSLALLTKRIEALLKRHYGEFDIWEYKDSKVNFSSYEATYKGEVADTKPKELAVLKLLLDHQGQVLSRAQILDHVWANQDDPPFDRVVDVYIKQLRKNLGLDCIVTVKNVGYKLELK
;
A
#
# COMPACT_ATOMS: atom_id res chain seq x y z
N MET A 1 -1.68 0.01 1.62
CA MET A 1 -0.99 -0.36 0.38
C MET A 1 0.37 -0.94 0.71
N ASN A 2 0.68 -2.08 0.11
CA ASN A 2 1.93 -2.82 0.33
C ASN A 2 2.86 -2.53 -0.85
N LEU A 3 3.97 -1.91 -0.58
CA LEU A 3 5.01 -1.63 -1.56
C LEU A 3 6.13 -2.65 -1.43
N MET A 4 6.78 -2.98 -2.53
CA MET A 4 8.03 -3.73 -2.52
C MET A 4 9.12 -2.84 -3.11
N ILE A 5 10.23 -2.69 -2.42
CA ILE A 5 11.43 -2.04 -2.94
C ILE A 5 12.51 -3.08 -3.20
N VAL A 6 13.05 -3.06 -4.41
CA VAL A 6 14.12 -3.95 -4.86
C VAL A 6 15.30 -3.08 -5.28
N GLU A 7 16.33 -3.06 -4.45
CA GLU A 7 17.47 -2.14 -4.57
C GLU A 7 18.68 -2.78 -3.87
N ASP A 8 19.79 -2.91 -4.55
CA ASP A 8 21.00 -3.55 -3.98
C ASP A 8 21.77 -2.62 -3.05
N GLU A 9 21.71 -1.31 -3.26
CA GLU A 9 22.37 -0.34 -2.38
C GLU A 9 21.57 -0.16 -1.08
N ALA A 10 22.08 -0.71 0.03
CA ALA A 10 21.42 -0.72 1.32
C ALA A 10 20.99 0.68 1.80
N ALA A 11 21.86 1.69 1.61
CA ALA A 11 21.56 3.06 2.05
C ALA A 11 20.33 3.66 1.33
N ILE A 12 20.18 3.39 0.03
CA ILE A 12 19.01 3.83 -0.75
C ILE A 12 17.80 3.03 -0.34
N ARG A 13 17.90 1.70 -0.28
CA ARG A 13 16.80 0.80 0.09
C ARG A 13 16.23 1.16 1.44
N GLU A 14 17.07 1.24 2.47
CA GLU A 14 16.65 1.56 3.84
C GLU A 14 16.06 2.97 3.96
N GLY A 15 16.72 3.99 3.38
CA GLY A 15 16.25 5.36 3.43
C GLY A 15 14.91 5.57 2.73
N VAL A 16 14.70 4.95 1.58
CA VAL A 16 13.41 4.99 0.86
C VAL A 16 12.35 4.22 1.65
N SER A 17 12.68 3.04 2.18
CA SER A 17 11.75 2.22 2.96
C SER A 17 11.27 2.94 4.21
N GLU A 18 12.18 3.52 4.98
CA GLU A 18 11.85 4.28 6.20
C GLU A 18 10.93 5.46 5.87
N PHE A 19 11.27 6.21 4.83
CA PHE A 19 10.44 7.31 4.39
C PHE A 19 9.03 6.85 3.98
N LEU A 20 8.91 5.83 3.14
CA LEU A 20 7.61 5.32 2.69
C LEU A 20 6.78 4.75 3.85
N ARG A 21 7.41 4.09 4.81
CA ARG A 21 6.74 3.67 6.05
C ARG A 21 6.22 4.86 6.85
N SER A 22 6.97 5.96 6.90
CA SER A 22 6.50 7.20 7.56
C SER A 22 5.28 7.82 6.87
N GLN A 23 5.11 7.56 5.55
CA GLN A 23 3.94 7.97 4.77
C GLN A 23 2.75 6.99 4.92
N GLY A 24 2.89 5.92 5.72
CA GLY A 24 1.83 4.97 6.00
C GLY A 24 1.75 3.77 5.05
N TYR A 25 2.75 3.57 4.19
CA TYR A 25 2.86 2.36 3.37
C TYR A 25 3.45 1.20 4.17
N PHE A 26 3.05 -0.02 3.84
CA PHE A 26 3.82 -1.21 4.18
C PHE A 26 4.91 -1.41 3.14
N VAL A 27 6.14 -1.69 3.57
CA VAL A 27 7.27 -1.82 2.65
C VAL A 27 7.99 -3.12 2.89
N TRP A 28 7.97 -3.97 1.88
CA TRP A 28 8.81 -5.15 1.74
C TRP A 28 10.13 -4.76 1.07
N GLU A 29 11.24 -5.31 1.52
CA GLU A 29 12.55 -5.01 1.01
C GLU A 29 13.19 -6.25 0.41
N ALA A 30 13.85 -6.10 -0.74
CA ALA A 30 14.69 -7.11 -1.35
C ALA A 30 16.00 -6.47 -1.84
N ALA A 31 17.12 -7.13 -1.56
CA ALA A 31 18.46 -6.63 -1.89
C ALA A 31 18.95 -7.08 -3.27
N ASP A 32 18.24 -7.98 -3.94
CA ASP A 32 18.54 -8.44 -5.30
C ASP A 32 17.29 -9.01 -5.99
N GLY A 33 17.43 -9.26 -7.29
CA GLY A 33 16.29 -9.71 -8.09
C GLY A 33 15.81 -11.12 -7.75
N GLN A 34 16.65 -12.00 -7.19
CA GLN A 34 16.21 -13.33 -6.79
C GLN A 34 15.36 -13.26 -5.49
N GLU A 35 15.86 -12.54 -4.50
CA GLU A 35 15.13 -12.29 -3.26
C GLU A 35 13.77 -11.63 -3.53
N ALA A 36 13.73 -10.69 -4.49
CA ALA A 36 12.48 -10.03 -4.90
C ALA A 36 11.45 -11.02 -5.44
N LEU A 37 11.86 -11.96 -6.30
CA LEU A 37 10.94 -12.94 -6.88
C LEU A 37 10.45 -13.97 -5.85
N ASP A 38 11.32 -14.41 -4.96
CA ASP A 38 10.97 -15.32 -3.87
C ASP A 38 9.94 -14.66 -2.95
N LEU A 39 10.21 -13.44 -2.52
CA LEU A 39 9.32 -12.66 -1.66
C LEU A 39 7.99 -12.31 -2.37
N PHE A 40 8.03 -11.97 -3.66
CA PHE A 40 6.82 -11.64 -4.44
C PHE A 40 5.83 -12.80 -4.51
N GLY A 41 6.31 -14.04 -4.49
CA GLY A 41 5.48 -15.25 -4.44
C GLY A 41 4.80 -15.49 -3.09
N GLU A 42 5.29 -14.89 -2.01
CA GLU A 42 4.84 -15.15 -0.65
C GLU A 42 3.93 -14.04 -0.08
N VAL A 43 4.06 -12.80 -0.60
CA VAL A 43 3.38 -11.64 -0.02
C VAL A 43 2.50 -10.93 -1.05
N SER A 44 1.51 -10.19 -0.55
CA SER A 44 0.69 -9.31 -1.39
C SER A 44 1.41 -7.98 -1.60
N VAL A 45 1.57 -7.58 -2.86
CA VAL A 45 2.23 -6.34 -3.28
C VAL A 45 1.30 -5.53 -4.18
N ASP A 46 1.14 -4.24 -3.86
CA ASP A 46 0.31 -3.30 -4.62
C ASP A 46 1.13 -2.46 -5.62
N LEU A 47 2.43 -2.29 -5.41
CA LEU A 47 3.36 -1.63 -6.34
C LEU A 47 4.80 -2.07 -6.05
N VAL A 48 5.59 -2.25 -7.11
CA VAL A 48 7.02 -2.57 -7.01
C VAL A 48 7.85 -1.36 -7.43
N LEU A 49 8.80 -0.97 -6.57
CA LEU A 49 9.92 -0.08 -6.89
C LEU A 49 11.11 -0.97 -7.23
N LEU A 50 11.62 -0.87 -8.45
CA LEU A 50 12.56 -1.85 -8.96
C LEU A 50 13.77 -1.16 -9.60
N ASP A 51 14.93 -1.34 -9.00
CA ASP A 51 16.17 -0.90 -9.64
C ASP A 51 16.48 -1.74 -10.88
N ILE A 52 17.02 -1.10 -11.89
CA ILE A 52 17.44 -1.76 -13.13
C ILE A 52 18.77 -2.50 -12.92
N MET A 53 19.71 -1.86 -12.25
CA MET A 53 21.10 -2.31 -12.19
C MET A 53 21.39 -3.04 -10.87
N MET A 54 21.04 -4.31 -10.82
CA MET A 54 21.23 -5.14 -9.62
C MET A 54 22.03 -6.41 -9.95
N PRO A 55 22.72 -6.99 -8.95
CA PRO A 55 23.39 -8.29 -9.09
C PRO A 55 22.39 -9.44 -9.22
N LYS A 56 22.87 -10.60 -9.68
CA LYS A 56 22.15 -11.85 -9.92
C LYS A 56 21.13 -11.74 -11.04
N LYS A 57 20.02 -11.04 -10.83
CA LYS A 57 19.01 -10.74 -11.84
C LYS A 57 18.81 -9.23 -11.90
N ASN A 58 18.90 -8.66 -13.08
CA ASN A 58 18.64 -7.24 -13.30
C ASN A 58 17.13 -6.95 -13.24
N GLY A 59 16.77 -5.67 -13.11
CA GLY A 59 15.37 -5.28 -12.96
C GLY A 59 14.47 -5.67 -14.13
N PHE A 60 14.99 -5.77 -15.35
CA PHE A 60 14.19 -6.21 -16.50
C PHE A 60 13.87 -7.70 -16.45
N GLU A 61 14.79 -8.52 -15.97
CA GLU A 61 14.56 -9.95 -15.77
C GLU A 61 13.53 -10.18 -14.67
N VAL A 62 13.61 -9.43 -13.57
CA VAL A 62 12.63 -9.48 -12.49
C VAL A 62 11.24 -9.05 -12.99
N LEU A 63 11.15 -7.95 -13.74
CA LEU A 63 9.91 -7.48 -14.33
C LEU A 63 9.30 -8.52 -15.26
N ALA A 64 10.09 -9.12 -16.14
CA ALA A 64 9.61 -10.15 -17.05
C ALA A 64 9.03 -11.37 -16.33
N GLU A 65 9.62 -11.78 -15.20
CA GLU A 65 9.07 -12.85 -14.35
C GLU A 65 7.74 -12.43 -13.68
N ILE A 66 7.70 -11.24 -13.08
CA ILE A 66 6.49 -10.70 -12.47
C ILE A 66 5.33 -10.65 -13.48
N ARG A 67 5.60 -10.20 -14.71
CA ARG A 67 4.58 -10.06 -15.76
C ARG A 67 3.98 -11.40 -16.24
N LYS A 68 4.61 -12.54 -15.94
CA LYS A 68 4.02 -13.86 -16.23
C LYS A 68 2.78 -14.17 -15.37
N THR A 69 2.70 -13.58 -14.17
CA THR A 69 1.68 -13.93 -13.17
C THR A 69 0.91 -12.72 -12.64
N SER A 70 1.39 -11.49 -12.88
CA SER A 70 0.82 -10.29 -12.28
C SER A 70 0.89 -9.07 -13.17
N THR A 71 -0.13 -8.22 -13.04
CA THR A 71 -0.21 -6.88 -13.65
C THR A 71 0.11 -5.77 -12.65
N VAL A 72 0.65 -6.10 -11.48
CA VAL A 72 1.01 -5.12 -10.45
C VAL A 72 1.84 -3.96 -11.06
N PRO A 73 1.55 -2.69 -10.72
CA PRO A 73 2.32 -1.58 -11.27
C PRO A 73 3.77 -1.62 -10.80
N VAL A 74 4.69 -1.37 -11.74
CA VAL A 74 6.13 -1.36 -11.49
C VAL A 74 6.70 0.01 -11.86
N LEU A 75 7.34 0.66 -10.89
CA LEU A 75 8.11 1.88 -11.06
C LEU A 75 9.60 1.53 -11.09
N MET A 76 10.21 1.66 -12.28
CA MET A 76 11.64 1.40 -12.44
C MET A 76 12.47 2.54 -11.88
N LEU A 77 13.51 2.21 -11.11
CA LEU A 77 14.52 3.14 -10.64
C LEU A 77 15.74 3.02 -11.58
N THR A 78 16.19 4.12 -12.16
CA THR A 78 17.26 4.09 -13.15
C THR A 78 18.34 5.13 -12.90
N ALA A 79 19.60 4.73 -12.98
CA ALA A 79 20.74 5.64 -12.86
C ALA A 79 21.04 6.40 -14.16
N VAL A 80 20.51 5.97 -15.31
CA VAL A 80 20.93 6.48 -16.63
C VAL A 80 19.74 6.88 -17.50
N ALA A 81 19.90 8.01 -18.19
CA ALA A 81 19.11 8.39 -19.38
C ALA A 81 19.58 7.55 -20.60
N ASP A 82 19.58 6.21 -20.48
CA ASP A 82 20.01 5.34 -21.56
C ASP A 82 18.83 5.08 -22.48
N GLU A 83 18.95 5.54 -23.73
CA GLU A 83 17.91 5.34 -24.76
C GLU A 83 17.61 3.84 -24.96
N GLU A 84 18.61 2.96 -24.88
CA GLU A 84 18.42 1.52 -25.00
C GLU A 84 17.63 0.93 -23.83
N ALA A 85 17.85 1.42 -22.60
CA ALA A 85 17.07 1.03 -21.43
C ALA A 85 15.64 1.54 -21.56
N GLN A 86 15.42 2.75 -22.08
CA GLN A 86 14.09 3.30 -22.34
C GLN A 86 13.31 2.48 -23.39
N ILE A 87 13.96 2.07 -24.48
CA ILE A 87 13.33 1.24 -25.54
C ILE A 87 12.91 -0.13 -24.97
N LYS A 88 13.77 -0.81 -24.22
CA LYS A 88 13.43 -2.08 -23.54
C LYS A 88 12.28 -1.93 -22.54
N THR A 89 12.16 -0.76 -21.94
CA THR A 89 11.10 -0.42 -20.99
C THR A 89 9.71 -0.40 -21.65
N PHE A 90 9.62 0.06 -22.90
CA PHE A 90 8.37 0.08 -23.67
C PHE A 90 7.91 -1.35 -24.05
N ASP A 91 8.81 -2.25 -24.39
CA ASP A 91 8.50 -3.61 -24.78
C ASP A 91 8.03 -4.48 -23.60
N LEU A 92 8.45 -4.15 -22.36
CA LEU A 92 8.18 -4.93 -21.15
C LEU A 92 7.00 -4.43 -20.31
N LEU A 93 6.16 -3.52 -20.84
CA LEU A 93 4.98 -2.99 -20.13
C LEU A 93 5.33 -2.39 -18.75
N VAL A 94 6.34 -1.52 -18.71
CA VAL A 94 6.68 -0.74 -17.51
C VAL A 94 5.65 0.35 -17.30
N ASP A 95 5.15 0.50 -16.08
CA ASP A 95 4.12 1.50 -15.78
C ASP A 95 4.70 2.90 -15.55
N GLY A 96 5.97 2.98 -15.18
CA GLY A 96 6.69 4.22 -15.01
C GLY A 96 8.16 4.04 -14.68
N TYR A 97 8.91 5.13 -14.78
CA TYR A 97 10.32 5.18 -14.38
C TYR A 97 10.62 6.48 -13.63
N ILE A 98 11.65 6.44 -12.78
CA ILE A 98 12.20 7.61 -12.11
C ILE A 98 13.73 7.53 -12.16
N GLN A 99 14.36 8.65 -12.53
CA GLN A 99 15.81 8.72 -12.66
C GLN A 99 16.47 9.02 -11.31
N LYS A 100 17.51 8.28 -10.98
CA LYS A 100 18.41 8.55 -9.85
C LYS A 100 19.41 9.66 -10.23
N PRO A 101 19.70 10.64 -9.34
CA PRO A 101 19.12 10.79 -8.01
C PRO A 101 17.72 11.45 -8.06
N PHE A 102 16.80 10.98 -7.23
CA PHE A 102 15.44 11.52 -7.13
C PHE A 102 15.16 12.08 -5.74
N SER A 103 14.22 13.02 -5.66
CA SER A 103 13.70 13.45 -4.36
C SER A 103 12.60 12.49 -3.88
N LEU A 104 12.53 12.27 -2.57
CA LEU A 104 11.50 11.44 -1.96
C LEU A 104 10.08 11.97 -2.25
N ALA A 105 9.92 13.30 -2.32
CA ALA A 105 8.65 13.93 -2.70
C ALA A 105 8.22 13.56 -4.14
N LEU A 106 9.16 13.56 -5.09
CA LEU A 106 8.88 13.15 -6.47
C LEU A 106 8.54 11.66 -6.54
N LEU A 107 9.27 10.82 -5.81
CA LEU A 107 9.00 9.38 -5.71
C LEU A 107 7.57 9.14 -5.23
N THR A 108 7.15 9.78 -4.12
CA THR A 108 5.79 9.66 -3.60
C THR A 108 4.74 10.02 -4.63
N LYS A 109 4.92 11.16 -5.34
CA LYS A 109 3.96 11.57 -6.38
C LYS A 109 3.87 10.59 -7.54
N ARG A 110 4.97 9.93 -7.91
CA ARG A 110 4.97 8.88 -8.94
C ARG A 110 4.25 7.62 -8.46
N ILE A 111 4.49 7.20 -7.21
CA ILE A 111 3.79 6.08 -6.58
C ILE A 111 2.28 6.34 -6.56
N GLU A 112 1.85 7.48 -6.02
CA GLU A 112 0.44 7.88 -5.97
C GLU A 112 -0.22 7.86 -7.35
N ALA A 113 0.46 8.43 -8.36
CA ALA A 113 -0.06 8.48 -9.72
C ALA A 113 -0.19 7.08 -10.36
N LEU A 114 0.76 6.17 -10.09
CA LEU A 114 0.70 4.79 -10.59
C LEU A 114 -0.38 4.00 -9.90
N LEU A 115 -0.48 4.06 -8.59
CA LEU A 115 -1.54 3.42 -7.82
C LEU A 115 -2.90 3.91 -8.26
N LYS A 116 -3.07 5.22 -8.42
CA LYS A 116 -4.32 5.82 -8.93
C LYS A 116 -4.67 5.35 -10.35
N ARG A 117 -3.68 5.24 -11.24
CA ARG A 117 -3.89 4.78 -12.62
C ARG A 117 -4.26 3.30 -12.67
N HIS A 118 -3.62 2.48 -11.87
CA HIS A 118 -3.76 1.03 -11.92
C HIS A 118 -5.02 0.54 -11.20
N TYR A 119 -5.25 1.06 -10.00
CA TYR A 119 -6.39 0.67 -9.17
C TYR A 119 -7.60 1.59 -9.33
N GLY A 120 -7.47 2.67 -10.13
CA GLY A 120 -8.53 3.63 -10.43
C GLY A 120 -8.84 4.56 -9.25
N GLU A 121 -9.90 5.34 -9.41
CA GLU A 121 -10.52 6.06 -8.29
C GLU A 121 -11.28 5.10 -7.34
N PHE A 122 -11.14 3.78 -7.51
CA PHE A 122 -11.86 2.75 -6.78
C PHE A 122 -11.48 2.62 -5.30
N ASP A 123 -10.48 3.33 -4.84
CA ASP A 123 -10.23 3.48 -3.40
C ASP A 123 -11.07 4.59 -2.75
N ILE A 124 -12.00 5.19 -3.51
CA ILE A 124 -12.98 6.10 -2.93
C ILE A 124 -14.22 5.31 -2.52
N TRP A 125 -14.49 5.32 -1.23
CA TRP A 125 -15.70 4.77 -0.67
C TRP A 125 -16.57 5.90 -0.13
N GLU A 126 -17.86 5.84 -0.45
CA GLU A 126 -18.83 6.82 0.01
C GLU A 126 -19.93 6.12 0.82
N TYR A 127 -20.26 6.70 1.94
CA TYR A 127 -21.34 6.26 2.79
C TYR A 127 -22.03 7.46 3.44
N LYS A 128 -23.30 7.71 3.09
CA LYS A 128 -24.04 8.91 3.52
C LYS A 128 -23.25 10.19 3.21
N ASP A 129 -22.91 10.95 4.26
CA ASP A 129 -22.16 12.20 4.15
C ASP A 129 -20.63 12.00 4.22
N SER A 130 -20.16 10.76 4.25
CA SER A 130 -18.74 10.41 4.35
C SER A 130 -18.19 9.98 3.03
N LYS A 131 -17.00 10.47 2.72
CA LYS A 131 -16.18 10.05 1.57
C LYS A 131 -14.76 9.77 2.06
N VAL A 132 -14.26 8.59 1.73
CA VAL A 132 -12.93 8.12 2.13
C VAL A 132 -12.16 7.74 0.88
N ASN A 133 -10.97 8.30 0.74
CA ASN A 133 -9.99 7.90 -0.26
C ASN A 133 -8.90 7.09 0.46
N PHE A 134 -8.90 5.78 0.27
CA PHE A 134 -7.95 4.89 0.93
C PHE A 134 -6.54 4.99 0.32
N SER A 135 -6.42 5.44 -0.92
CA SER A 135 -5.12 5.62 -1.58
C SER A 135 -4.37 6.86 -1.07
N SER A 136 -5.09 7.97 -0.81
CA SER A 136 -4.50 9.20 -0.27
C SER A 136 -4.58 9.28 1.26
N TYR A 137 -5.26 8.32 1.90
CA TYR A 137 -5.59 8.36 3.34
C TYR A 137 -6.32 9.63 3.77
N GLU A 138 -7.13 10.18 2.87
CA GLU A 138 -7.95 11.35 3.12
C GLU A 138 -9.41 10.94 3.32
N ALA A 139 -10.07 11.62 4.23
CA ALA A 139 -11.49 11.41 4.46
C ALA A 139 -12.19 12.75 4.67
N THR A 140 -13.45 12.83 4.22
CA THR A 140 -14.33 13.97 4.46
C THR A 140 -15.64 13.50 5.08
N TYR A 141 -16.22 14.33 5.92
CA TYR A 141 -17.55 14.13 6.49
C TYR A 141 -18.33 15.43 6.38
N LYS A 142 -19.50 15.38 5.76
CA LYS A 142 -20.35 16.55 5.47
C LYS A 142 -19.62 17.64 4.67
N GLY A 143 -18.70 17.23 3.79
CA GLY A 143 -17.90 18.12 2.95
C GLY A 143 -16.68 18.73 3.61
N GLU A 144 -16.44 18.52 4.89
CA GLU A 144 -15.26 18.98 5.61
C GLU A 144 -14.23 17.86 5.78
N VAL A 145 -12.93 18.19 5.81
CA VAL A 145 -11.85 17.23 6.04
C VAL A 145 -12.00 16.62 7.43
N ALA A 146 -12.08 15.30 7.48
CA ALA A 146 -12.19 14.57 8.73
C ALA A 146 -10.81 14.25 9.32
N ASP A 147 -10.64 14.43 10.63
CA ASP A 147 -9.42 14.04 11.33
C ASP A 147 -9.39 12.51 11.49
N THR A 148 -8.76 11.83 10.53
CA THR A 148 -8.60 10.39 10.51
C THR A 148 -7.13 10.00 10.42
N LYS A 149 -6.77 8.90 11.08
CA LYS A 149 -5.41 8.34 11.03
C LYS A 149 -5.33 7.22 10.01
N PRO A 150 -4.17 7.00 9.36
CA PRO A 150 -3.99 5.90 8.40
C PRO A 150 -4.42 4.53 8.92
N LYS A 151 -4.13 4.22 10.19
CA LYS A 151 -4.55 2.96 10.83
C LYS A 151 -6.07 2.85 11.04
N GLU A 152 -6.76 3.95 11.27
CA GLU A 152 -8.24 3.98 11.34
C GLU A 152 -8.84 3.62 9.98
N LEU A 153 -8.29 4.20 8.91
CA LEU A 153 -8.73 3.90 7.54
C LEU A 153 -8.37 2.46 7.13
N ALA A 154 -7.24 1.93 7.59
CA ALA A 154 -6.89 0.53 7.38
C ALA A 154 -7.88 -0.43 8.06
N VAL A 155 -8.34 -0.12 9.27
CA VAL A 155 -9.41 -0.88 9.94
C VAL A 155 -10.71 -0.81 9.15
N LEU A 156 -11.08 0.37 8.65
CA LEU A 156 -12.27 0.54 7.82
C LEU A 156 -12.18 -0.27 6.52
N LYS A 157 -11.04 -0.22 5.83
CA LYS A 157 -10.78 -0.98 4.60
C LYS A 157 -10.94 -2.47 4.84
N LEU A 158 -10.32 -3.00 5.90
CA LEU A 158 -10.44 -4.41 6.26
C LEU A 158 -11.90 -4.83 6.51
N LEU A 159 -12.70 -4.00 7.18
CA LEU A 159 -14.11 -4.28 7.40
C LEU A 159 -14.92 -4.24 6.10
N LEU A 160 -14.57 -3.37 5.15
CA LEU A 160 -15.17 -3.30 3.82
C LEU A 160 -14.85 -4.53 2.98
N ASP A 161 -13.59 -4.96 2.97
CA ASP A 161 -13.14 -6.14 2.22
C ASP A 161 -13.82 -7.43 2.76
N HIS A 162 -14.27 -7.40 4.03
CA HIS A 162 -15.01 -8.48 4.69
C HIS A 162 -16.46 -8.10 5.02
N GLN A 163 -17.09 -7.32 4.14
CA GLN A 163 -18.46 -6.83 4.37
C GLN A 163 -19.42 -7.97 4.71
N GLY A 164 -20.22 -7.78 5.74
CA GLY A 164 -21.19 -8.77 6.24
C GLY A 164 -20.58 -9.85 7.14
N GLN A 165 -19.25 -9.98 7.21
CA GLN A 165 -18.58 -10.93 8.09
C GLN A 165 -18.24 -10.28 9.44
N VAL A 166 -18.25 -11.07 10.50
CA VAL A 166 -17.81 -10.62 11.83
C VAL A 166 -16.31 -10.89 11.96
N LEU A 167 -15.53 -9.84 12.14
CA LEU A 167 -14.12 -9.94 12.47
C LEU A 167 -13.89 -9.73 13.95
N SER A 168 -13.17 -10.65 14.58
CA SER A 168 -12.75 -10.51 15.98
C SER A 168 -11.70 -9.40 16.12
N ARG A 169 -11.54 -8.88 17.35
CA ARG A 169 -10.50 -7.88 17.63
C ARG A 169 -9.10 -8.39 17.31
N ALA A 170 -8.83 -9.64 17.62
CA ALA A 170 -7.55 -10.29 17.31
C ALA A 170 -7.33 -10.35 15.80
N GLN A 171 -8.30 -10.79 14.99
CA GLN A 171 -8.17 -10.82 13.53
C GLN A 171 -7.93 -9.42 12.94
N ILE A 172 -8.61 -8.38 13.44
CA ILE A 172 -8.39 -7.01 13.00
C ILE A 172 -6.97 -6.56 13.38
N LEU A 173 -6.54 -6.86 14.60
CA LEU A 173 -5.20 -6.53 15.08
C LEU A 173 -4.13 -7.22 14.24
N ASP A 174 -4.22 -8.53 14.09
CA ASP A 174 -3.26 -9.34 13.34
C ASP A 174 -3.11 -8.87 11.90
N HIS A 175 -4.22 -8.43 11.27
CA HIS A 175 -4.17 -7.94 9.89
C HIS A 175 -3.60 -6.51 9.78
N VAL A 176 -4.09 -5.59 10.61
CA VAL A 176 -3.73 -4.16 10.50
C VAL A 176 -2.36 -3.87 11.12
N TRP A 177 -1.88 -4.70 12.04
CA TRP A 177 -0.57 -4.56 12.72
C TRP A 177 0.39 -5.73 12.48
N ALA A 178 0.16 -6.54 11.43
CA ALA A 178 0.92 -7.76 11.11
C ALA A 178 2.45 -7.61 11.14
N ASN A 179 2.97 -6.42 10.83
CA ASN A 179 4.40 -6.16 10.69
C ASN A 179 4.97 -5.26 11.80
N GLN A 180 4.36 -5.24 12.98
CA GLN A 180 4.91 -4.53 14.13
C GLN A 180 5.42 -5.54 15.16
N ASP A 181 6.68 -5.37 15.58
CA ASP A 181 7.33 -6.23 16.58
C ASP A 181 6.61 -6.20 17.95
N ASP A 182 5.89 -5.13 18.25
CA ASP A 182 5.10 -4.95 19.46
C ASP A 182 3.70 -4.42 19.12
N PRO A 183 2.77 -5.31 18.71
CA PRO A 183 1.41 -4.90 18.39
C PRO A 183 0.68 -4.40 19.64
N PRO A 184 -0.18 -3.38 19.51
CA PRO A 184 -0.92 -2.85 20.64
C PRO A 184 -1.94 -3.88 21.16
N PHE A 185 -2.46 -3.66 22.37
CA PHE A 185 -3.50 -4.51 22.94
C PHE A 185 -4.81 -4.45 22.15
N ASP A 186 -5.59 -5.51 22.17
CA ASP A 186 -6.90 -5.65 21.47
C ASP A 186 -7.84 -4.45 21.65
N ARG A 187 -7.79 -3.78 22.78
CA ARG A 187 -8.61 -2.59 23.08
C ARG A 187 -8.33 -1.39 22.18
N VAL A 188 -7.20 -1.37 21.49
CA VAL A 188 -6.90 -0.30 20.52
C VAL A 188 -7.89 -0.31 19.36
N VAL A 189 -8.36 -1.50 18.95
CA VAL A 189 -9.38 -1.64 17.91
C VAL A 189 -10.67 -0.90 18.30
N ASP A 190 -11.09 -1.02 19.55
CA ASP A 190 -12.30 -0.33 20.04
C ASP A 190 -12.16 1.19 19.94
N VAL A 191 -10.96 1.72 20.18
CA VAL A 191 -10.66 3.15 20.06
C VAL A 191 -10.79 3.60 18.61
N TYR A 192 -10.22 2.84 17.65
CA TYR A 192 -10.30 3.18 16.23
C TYR A 192 -11.73 3.09 15.69
N ILE A 193 -12.48 2.07 16.06
CA ILE A 193 -13.91 1.97 15.71
C ILE A 193 -14.70 3.16 16.26
N LYS A 194 -14.42 3.55 17.50
CA LYS A 194 -15.06 4.74 18.10
C LYS A 194 -14.75 6.03 17.33
N GLN A 195 -13.48 6.21 16.92
CA GLN A 195 -13.07 7.39 16.14
C GLN A 195 -13.70 7.38 14.74
N LEU A 196 -13.68 6.25 14.04
CA LEU A 196 -14.32 6.12 12.74
C LEU A 196 -15.82 6.48 12.81
N ARG A 197 -16.54 5.95 13.79
CA ARG A 197 -17.95 6.29 13.99
C ARG A 197 -18.16 7.78 14.29
N LYS A 198 -17.30 8.37 15.10
CA LYS A 198 -17.38 9.78 15.49
C LYS A 198 -17.02 10.70 14.33
N ASN A 199 -15.87 10.47 13.70
CA ASN A 199 -15.28 11.41 12.73
C ASN A 199 -15.91 11.28 11.33
N LEU A 200 -16.46 10.10 11.02
CA LEU A 200 -17.05 9.80 9.71
C LEU A 200 -18.54 9.41 9.79
N GLY A 201 -19.19 9.48 10.94
CA GLY A 201 -20.61 9.13 11.07
C GLY A 201 -20.96 7.70 10.64
N LEU A 202 -20.04 6.74 10.81
CA LEU A 202 -20.18 5.37 10.31
C LEU A 202 -21.04 4.50 11.23
N ASP A 203 -22.35 4.64 11.13
CA ASP A 203 -23.32 3.78 11.83
C ASP A 203 -23.45 2.37 11.19
N CYS A 204 -22.87 2.18 9.99
CA CYS A 204 -22.77 0.88 9.32
C CYS A 204 -21.78 -0.08 9.98
N ILE A 205 -20.89 0.39 10.84
CA ILE A 205 -20.01 -0.49 11.62
C ILE A 205 -20.81 -0.98 12.84
N VAL A 206 -21.14 -2.26 12.86
CA VAL A 206 -21.95 -2.90 13.92
C VAL A 206 -21.04 -3.60 14.92
N THR A 207 -21.32 -3.44 16.22
CA THR A 207 -20.62 -4.19 17.28
C THR A 207 -21.35 -5.51 17.52
N VAL A 208 -20.62 -6.63 17.38
CA VAL A 208 -21.10 -7.94 17.80
C VAL A 208 -20.55 -8.22 19.20
N LYS A 209 -21.43 -8.18 20.20
CA LYS A 209 -21.05 -8.24 21.62
C LYS A 209 -20.20 -9.47 21.91
N ASN A 210 -19.09 -9.26 22.60
CA ASN A 210 -18.11 -10.29 22.99
C ASN A 210 -17.38 -11.00 21.82
N VAL A 211 -17.61 -10.59 20.57
CA VAL A 211 -16.95 -11.17 19.38
C VAL A 211 -16.06 -10.14 18.70
N GLY A 212 -16.64 -9.08 18.16
CA GLY A 212 -15.88 -8.10 17.38
C GLY A 212 -16.76 -7.11 16.65
N TYR A 213 -16.42 -6.85 15.40
CA TYR A 213 -17.08 -5.84 14.56
C TYR A 213 -17.42 -6.39 13.19
N LYS A 214 -18.46 -5.82 12.61
CA LYS A 214 -18.96 -6.14 11.28
C LYS A 214 -19.36 -4.86 10.57
N LEU A 215 -19.16 -4.78 9.26
CA LEU A 215 -19.69 -3.70 8.43
C LEU A 215 -20.93 -4.19 7.69
N GLU A 216 -22.06 -3.48 7.87
CA GLU A 216 -23.33 -3.74 7.20
C GLU A 216 -23.80 -2.44 6.52
N LEU A 217 -23.77 -2.43 5.19
CA LEU A 217 -24.42 -1.36 4.41
C LEU A 217 -25.93 -1.64 4.36
N LYS A 218 -26.69 -0.67 4.82
CA LYS A 218 -28.16 -0.69 4.75
C LYS A 218 -28.63 -0.01 3.49
#